data_83eec5b7174c07bb15727a96bbc6a7cc
#
_entry.id   83eec5b7174c07bb15727a96bbc6a7cc
#
_cell.length_a   1.000
_cell.length_b   1.000
_cell.length_c   1.000
_cell.angle_alpha   90.00
_cell.angle_beta   90.00
_cell.angle_gamma   90.00
#
_symmetry.space_group_name_H-M   'P 1'
#
loop_
_entity.id
_entity.type
_entity.pdbx_description
1 polymer ?
#
loop_
_entity_poly.entity_id
_entity_poly.type
_entity_poly.pdbx_seq_one_letter_code
_entity_poly.pdbx_strand_id
1 'polypeptide(L)'
;MIIPVFLLIPLGIPLSFSATHLLPGYALGFLIGSLGLAALAVRLGKREVRSNVTAHVYGNNVPAIIAYTLAIMLPVYLQTHDEIHAWEIGAAAVLWTGIIKLVVAPFAGILRRLIPKPAAMTVFGAAMYSYLALVLLQRVFDQPLVGIIALTIVAVSVFANVPITRWRIPPFLVAWLVPLAIGVSIGYVHPIWQGLSFTLPFVASLGPFRALIAALPYLSVIVPMSIYQILQDIASVEGANAAGDNYDARLVVMCDGIGTFVCGAAGSVITPVVYALHPPYKAIGARIGFAVWTPIIFSLVVMSGIAVLIAQLFPWPILAAMIAYVSVGVGLATLRRVEQKYWSAVLLGFVIPTGAVVSAAVNSALPALKLSAASPDVQAALNSSIYWSSLQGLGSGFLFLVLVVAALITEVIDRSFGRAACWCLIAAAFSWLGLLHSAVFRWGAKPMYAGGWLAAAAIVYSARWWNGENASTAARSS
;
A
#
# COMPACT_ATOMS: atom_id res chain seq x y z
N MET A 1 1.46 -13.00 2.69
CA MET A 1 0.51 -14.00 2.23
C MET A 1 -0.70 -14.14 3.14
N ILE A 2 -0.53 -14.09 4.42
CA ILE A 2 -1.55 -14.37 5.44
C ILE A 2 -2.52 -13.19 5.62
N ILE A 3 -2.05 -11.95 5.50
CA ILE A 3 -2.83 -10.73 5.70
C ILE A 3 -4.11 -10.66 4.84
N PRO A 4 -4.10 -10.93 3.51
CA PRO A 4 -5.31 -10.86 2.71
C PRO A 4 -6.39 -11.84 3.12
N VAL A 5 -6.00 -13.02 3.56
CA VAL A 5 -6.92 -14.07 3.99
C VAL A 5 -7.69 -13.62 5.24
N PHE A 6 -7.01 -13.00 6.18
CA PHE A 6 -7.62 -12.52 7.41
C PHE A 6 -8.40 -11.19 7.26
N LEU A 7 -8.11 -10.39 6.26
CA LEU A 7 -8.91 -9.20 5.97
C LEU A 7 -10.32 -9.56 5.48
N LEU A 8 -10.49 -10.75 4.91
CA LEU A 8 -11.79 -11.23 4.45
C LEU A 8 -12.65 -11.81 5.58
N ILE A 9 -12.07 -12.18 6.73
CA ILE A 9 -12.83 -12.64 7.90
C ILE A 9 -13.86 -11.62 8.38
N PRO A 10 -13.57 -10.29 8.43
CA PRO A 10 -14.59 -9.30 8.78
C PRO A 10 -15.76 -9.22 7.80
N LEU A 11 -15.58 -9.73 6.57
CA LEU A 11 -16.63 -9.84 5.55
C LEU A 11 -17.47 -11.11 5.69
N GLY A 12 -17.15 -12.00 6.64
CA GLY A 12 -17.79 -13.30 6.76
C GLY A 12 -17.40 -14.31 5.68
N ILE A 13 -16.44 -13.95 4.81
CA ILE A 13 -15.98 -14.81 3.71
C ILE A 13 -15.12 -15.94 4.29
N PRO A 14 -15.46 -17.22 4.04
CA PRO A 14 -14.74 -18.35 4.61
C PRO A 14 -13.31 -18.45 4.08
N LEU A 15 -12.41 -18.98 4.89
CA LEU A 15 -10.99 -19.16 4.54
C LEU A 15 -10.82 -20.02 3.26
N SER A 16 -11.73 -20.96 3.04
CA SER A 16 -11.78 -21.77 1.82
C SER A 16 -11.97 -20.93 0.55
N PHE A 17 -12.78 -19.88 0.60
CA PHE A 17 -12.96 -18.96 -0.52
C PHE A 17 -11.64 -18.26 -0.89
N SER A 18 -10.91 -17.80 0.12
CA SER A 18 -9.59 -17.18 -0.11
C SER A 18 -8.60 -18.17 -0.72
N ALA A 19 -8.63 -19.42 -0.30
CA ALA A 19 -7.77 -20.48 -0.82
C ALA A 19 -8.07 -20.83 -2.29
N THR A 20 -9.35 -20.77 -2.69
CA THR A 20 -9.79 -21.17 -4.03
C THR A 20 -9.86 -20.01 -5.03
N HIS A 21 -10.16 -18.78 -4.58
CA HIS A 21 -10.41 -17.63 -5.46
C HIS A 21 -9.30 -16.58 -5.44
N LEU A 22 -8.66 -16.36 -4.29
CA LEU A 22 -7.72 -15.24 -4.15
C LEU A 22 -6.26 -15.66 -4.29
N LEU A 23 -5.85 -16.68 -3.53
CA LEU A 23 -4.46 -17.11 -3.47
C LEU A 23 -3.93 -17.68 -4.79
N PRO A 24 -4.70 -18.53 -5.53
CA PRO A 24 -4.21 -19.05 -6.81
C PRO A 24 -3.97 -17.96 -7.85
N GLY A 25 -4.90 -17.00 -7.97
CA GLY A 25 -4.73 -15.87 -8.86
C GLY A 25 -3.52 -15.01 -8.51
N TYR A 26 -3.29 -14.76 -7.20
CA TYR A 26 -2.10 -14.07 -6.75
C TYR A 26 -0.83 -14.86 -7.05
N ALA A 27 -0.81 -16.17 -6.82
CA ALA A 27 0.35 -17.02 -7.09
C ALA A 27 0.78 -16.94 -8.57
N LEU A 28 -0.19 -16.96 -9.48
CA LEU A 28 0.06 -16.85 -10.92
C LEU A 28 0.65 -15.48 -11.29
N GLY A 29 0.04 -14.38 -10.86
CA GLY A 29 0.54 -13.04 -11.16
C GLY A 29 1.88 -12.75 -10.49
N PHE A 30 2.08 -13.24 -9.26
CA PHE A 30 3.35 -13.15 -8.55
C PHE A 30 4.46 -13.92 -9.28
N LEU A 31 4.16 -15.10 -9.79
CA LEU A 31 5.09 -15.90 -10.59
C LEU A 31 5.50 -15.16 -11.87
N ILE A 32 4.52 -14.68 -12.65
CA ILE A 32 4.78 -14.03 -13.93
C ILE A 32 5.56 -12.71 -13.73
N GLY A 33 5.15 -11.86 -12.78
CA GLY A 33 5.83 -10.59 -12.50
C GLY A 33 7.26 -10.81 -11.99
N SER A 34 7.45 -11.76 -11.08
CA SER A 34 8.77 -12.08 -10.52
C SER A 34 9.73 -12.65 -11.57
N LEU A 35 9.25 -13.55 -12.45
CA LEU A 35 10.04 -14.06 -13.57
C LEU A 35 10.39 -12.97 -14.58
N GLY A 36 9.47 -12.01 -14.84
CA GLY A 36 9.75 -10.83 -15.62
C GLY A 36 10.89 -9.99 -15.04
N LEU A 37 10.86 -9.73 -13.73
CA LEU A 37 11.93 -9.01 -13.04
C LEU A 37 13.25 -9.79 -13.02
N ALA A 38 13.20 -11.11 -12.88
CA ALA A 38 14.38 -11.97 -13.00
C ALA A 38 14.99 -11.90 -14.41
N ALA A 39 14.16 -11.91 -15.45
CA ALA A 39 14.60 -11.74 -16.85
C ALA A 39 15.27 -10.38 -17.08
N LEU A 40 14.73 -9.29 -16.48
CA LEU A 40 15.38 -7.97 -16.52
C LEU A 40 16.76 -8.00 -15.85
N ALA A 41 16.91 -8.70 -14.72
CA ALA A 41 18.20 -8.86 -14.05
C ALA A 41 19.22 -9.64 -14.91
N VAL A 42 18.79 -10.72 -15.56
CA VAL A 42 19.61 -11.47 -16.52
C VAL A 42 20.05 -10.57 -17.68
N ARG A 43 19.11 -9.81 -18.25
CA ARG A 43 19.39 -8.87 -19.35
C ARG A 43 20.40 -7.80 -18.92
N LEU A 44 20.24 -7.25 -17.70
CA LEU A 44 21.16 -6.25 -17.15
C LEU A 44 22.56 -6.85 -16.98
N GLY A 45 22.69 -8.04 -16.39
CA GLY A 45 23.97 -8.73 -16.22
C GLY A 45 24.69 -9.01 -17.54
N LYS A 46 23.93 -9.44 -18.57
CA LYS A 46 24.49 -9.63 -19.93
C LYS A 46 24.95 -8.31 -20.55
N ARG A 47 24.17 -7.24 -20.41
CA ARG A 47 24.53 -5.91 -20.96
C ARG A 47 25.77 -5.33 -20.31
N GLU A 48 25.92 -5.51 -18.99
CA GLU A 48 27.03 -4.94 -18.21
C GLU A 48 28.19 -5.95 -18.00
N VAL A 49 28.10 -7.14 -18.62
CA VAL A 49 29.11 -8.20 -18.54
C VAL A 49 29.54 -8.52 -17.10
N ARG A 50 28.55 -8.67 -16.21
CA ARG A 50 28.79 -8.99 -14.80
C ARG A 50 27.75 -9.96 -14.24
N SER A 51 28.16 -10.75 -13.24
CA SER A 51 27.34 -11.78 -12.60
C SER A 51 26.74 -11.36 -11.25
N ASN A 52 27.12 -10.19 -10.73
CA ASN A 52 26.72 -9.72 -9.40
C ASN A 52 25.45 -8.84 -9.42
N VAL A 53 24.59 -9.03 -10.41
CA VAL A 53 23.30 -8.36 -10.49
C VAL A 53 22.30 -9.04 -9.56
N THR A 54 21.54 -8.24 -8.83
CA THR A 54 20.44 -8.69 -7.96
C THR A 54 19.10 -8.39 -8.63
N ALA A 55 18.16 -9.32 -8.64
CA ALA A 55 16.81 -9.07 -9.14
C ALA A 55 16.03 -8.18 -8.15
N HIS A 56 14.99 -7.49 -8.63
CA HIS A 56 14.09 -6.77 -7.74
C HIS A 56 13.32 -7.73 -6.83
N VAL A 57 13.11 -7.28 -5.59
CA VAL A 57 12.25 -7.98 -4.63
C VAL A 57 10.79 -7.69 -4.96
N TYR A 58 10.01 -8.74 -5.15
CA TYR A 58 8.61 -8.65 -5.54
C TYR A 58 7.72 -9.32 -4.50
N GLY A 59 6.56 -8.78 -4.23
CA GLY A 59 5.66 -9.32 -3.22
C GLY A 59 4.32 -8.56 -3.16
N ASN A 60 3.49 -8.88 -2.17
CA ASN A 60 2.15 -8.32 -2.04
C ASN A 60 2.14 -6.88 -1.52
N ASN A 61 1.23 -6.06 -2.03
CA ASN A 61 1.00 -4.68 -1.56
C ASN A 61 -0.07 -4.65 -0.47
N VAL A 62 0.34 -4.68 0.78
CA VAL A 62 -0.59 -4.72 1.92
C VAL A 62 -1.51 -3.50 2.01
N PRO A 63 -1.05 -2.24 1.86
CA PRO A 63 -1.93 -1.08 1.87
C PRO A 63 -3.02 -1.14 0.79
N ALA A 64 -2.68 -1.58 -0.43
CA ALA A 64 -3.66 -1.69 -1.50
C ALA A 64 -4.70 -2.79 -1.22
N ILE A 65 -4.26 -3.94 -0.68
CA ILE A 65 -5.16 -5.03 -0.30
C ILE A 65 -6.17 -4.56 0.74
N ILE A 66 -5.73 -3.86 1.78
CA ILE A 66 -6.59 -3.28 2.80
C ILE A 66 -7.57 -2.29 2.17
N ALA A 67 -7.09 -1.39 1.32
CA ALA A 67 -7.95 -0.40 0.67
C ALA A 67 -9.01 -1.07 -0.22
N TYR A 68 -8.64 -2.05 -1.04
CA TYR A 68 -9.60 -2.73 -1.91
C TYR A 68 -10.60 -3.57 -1.12
N THR A 69 -10.17 -4.23 -0.05
CA THR A 69 -11.07 -4.99 0.79
C THR A 69 -12.05 -4.09 1.54
N LEU A 70 -11.56 -3.06 2.22
CA LEU A 70 -12.39 -2.23 3.11
C LEU A 70 -13.13 -1.10 2.38
N ALA A 71 -12.57 -0.54 1.32
CA ALA A 71 -13.19 0.60 0.61
C ALA A 71 -13.92 0.21 -0.68
N ILE A 72 -13.78 -1.05 -1.15
CA ILE A 72 -14.48 -1.55 -2.34
C ILE A 72 -15.31 -2.77 -1.98
N MET A 73 -14.70 -3.89 -1.58
CA MET A 73 -15.44 -5.14 -1.37
C MET A 73 -16.44 -5.05 -0.23
N LEU A 74 -16.04 -4.51 0.92
CA LEU A 74 -16.93 -4.40 2.08
C LEU A 74 -18.19 -3.56 1.79
N PRO A 75 -18.10 -2.35 1.21
CA PRO A 75 -19.29 -1.59 0.84
C PRO A 75 -20.21 -2.32 -0.15
N VAL A 76 -19.63 -3.01 -1.14
CA VAL A 76 -20.42 -3.80 -2.10
C VAL A 76 -21.13 -4.94 -1.39
N TYR A 77 -20.41 -5.70 -0.57
CA TYR A 77 -21.00 -6.81 0.19
C TYR A 77 -22.12 -6.35 1.14
N LEU A 78 -21.92 -5.26 1.86
CA LEU A 78 -22.94 -4.71 2.76
C LEU A 78 -24.21 -4.22 2.04
N GLN A 79 -24.09 -3.82 0.77
CA GLN A 79 -25.21 -3.39 -0.05
C GLN A 79 -25.95 -4.55 -0.74
N THR A 80 -25.21 -5.55 -1.18
CA THR A 80 -25.74 -6.64 -2.01
C THR A 80 -25.95 -7.96 -1.26
N HIS A 81 -25.24 -8.15 -0.15
CA HIS A 81 -25.10 -9.41 0.56
C HIS A 81 -24.64 -10.59 -0.34
N ASP A 82 -23.93 -10.24 -1.43
CA ASP A 82 -23.39 -11.18 -2.42
C ASP A 82 -21.87 -11.18 -2.38
N GLU A 83 -21.30 -12.27 -1.87
CA GLU A 83 -19.85 -12.46 -1.72
C GLU A 83 -19.15 -12.53 -3.08
N ILE A 84 -19.79 -13.20 -4.05
CA ILE A 84 -19.23 -13.38 -5.39
C ILE A 84 -19.18 -12.05 -6.12
N HIS A 85 -20.25 -11.27 -6.04
CA HIS A 85 -20.30 -9.96 -6.67
C HIS A 85 -19.28 -8.99 -6.06
N ALA A 86 -19.14 -8.99 -4.72
CA ALA A 86 -18.13 -8.18 -4.03
C ALA A 86 -16.70 -8.59 -4.43
N TRP A 87 -16.45 -9.89 -4.56
CA TRP A 87 -15.18 -10.44 -5.01
C TRP A 87 -14.87 -10.04 -6.46
N GLU A 88 -15.83 -10.18 -7.39
CA GLU A 88 -15.65 -9.82 -8.79
C GLU A 88 -15.28 -8.34 -8.96
N ILE A 89 -15.93 -7.44 -8.23
CA ILE A 89 -15.61 -6.01 -8.24
C ILE A 89 -14.22 -5.75 -7.63
N GLY A 90 -13.86 -6.44 -6.54
CA GLY A 90 -12.53 -6.35 -5.95
C GLY A 90 -11.42 -6.82 -6.91
N ALA A 91 -11.63 -7.92 -7.60
CA ALA A 91 -10.69 -8.42 -8.62
C ALA A 91 -10.63 -7.51 -9.85
N ALA A 92 -11.76 -6.92 -10.27
CA ALA A 92 -11.81 -5.91 -11.31
C ALA A 92 -11.03 -4.64 -10.93
N ALA A 93 -11.01 -4.25 -9.66
CA ALA A 93 -10.17 -3.16 -9.17
C ALA A 93 -8.67 -3.46 -9.33
N VAL A 94 -8.24 -4.70 -9.09
CA VAL A 94 -6.87 -5.14 -9.36
C VAL A 94 -6.57 -5.17 -10.85
N LEU A 95 -7.51 -5.60 -11.68
CA LEU A 95 -7.41 -5.52 -13.16
C LEU A 95 -7.20 -4.08 -13.62
N TRP A 96 -8.01 -3.13 -13.14
CA TRP A 96 -7.83 -1.70 -13.42
C TRP A 96 -6.47 -1.19 -12.99
N THR A 97 -5.99 -1.61 -11.82
CA THR A 97 -4.65 -1.26 -11.35
C THR A 97 -3.57 -1.74 -12.32
N GLY A 98 -3.66 -2.99 -12.78
CA GLY A 98 -2.76 -3.53 -13.80
C GLY A 98 -2.81 -2.74 -15.10
N ILE A 99 -4.00 -2.41 -15.60
CA ILE A 99 -4.20 -1.57 -16.79
C ILE A 99 -3.55 -0.19 -16.60
N ILE A 100 -3.81 0.48 -15.46
CA ILE A 100 -3.23 1.81 -15.17
C ILE A 100 -1.71 1.74 -15.14
N LYS A 101 -1.12 0.73 -14.49
CA LYS A 101 0.33 0.53 -14.47
C LYS A 101 0.89 0.36 -15.89
N LEU A 102 0.26 -0.47 -16.72
CA LEU A 102 0.70 -0.71 -18.09
C LEU A 102 0.61 0.55 -18.96
N VAL A 103 -0.47 1.33 -18.82
CA VAL A 103 -0.65 2.60 -19.54
C VAL A 103 0.38 3.64 -19.10
N VAL A 104 0.71 3.67 -17.81
CA VAL A 104 1.65 4.65 -17.24
C VAL A 104 3.11 4.21 -17.37
N ALA A 105 3.40 2.92 -17.52
CA ALA A 105 4.77 2.39 -17.60
C ALA A 105 5.67 3.12 -18.63
N PRO A 106 5.25 3.43 -19.87
CA PRO A 106 6.06 4.20 -20.80
C PRO A 106 6.47 5.57 -20.29
N PHE A 107 5.66 6.16 -19.41
CA PHE A 107 5.84 7.50 -18.84
C PHE A 107 6.54 7.47 -17.47
N ALA A 108 6.88 6.31 -16.93
CA ALA A 108 7.50 6.19 -15.60
C ALA A 108 8.77 7.03 -15.45
N GLY A 109 9.58 7.16 -16.52
CA GLY A 109 10.76 8.03 -16.53
C GLY A 109 10.43 9.53 -16.44
N ILE A 110 9.29 9.95 -16.95
CA ILE A 110 8.78 11.34 -16.87
C ILE A 110 8.24 11.58 -15.46
N LEU A 111 7.39 10.69 -14.94
CA LEU A 111 6.88 10.78 -13.57
C LEU A 111 8.02 10.89 -12.54
N ARG A 112 9.07 10.09 -12.69
CA ARG A 112 10.26 10.15 -11.86
C ARG A 112 10.91 11.54 -11.81
N ARG A 113 10.87 12.29 -12.90
CA ARG A 113 11.45 13.65 -12.99
C ARG A 113 10.51 14.74 -12.46
N LEU A 114 9.20 14.53 -12.60
CA LEU A 114 8.18 15.51 -12.20
C LEU A 114 7.88 15.46 -10.70
N ILE A 115 7.93 14.28 -10.10
CA ILE A 115 7.59 14.09 -8.69
C ILE A 115 8.83 14.35 -7.83
N PRO A 116 8.77 15.30 -6.88
CA PRO A 116 9.87 15.53 -5.96
C PRO A 116 10.18 14.28 -5.14
N LYS A 117 11.47 13.92 -5.04
CA LYS A 117 11.89 12.72 -4.29
C LYS A 117 11.39 12.71 -2.84
N PRO A 118 11.41 13.83 -2.07
CA PRO A 118 10.83 13.86 -0.73
C PRO A 118 9.35 13.50 -0.71
N ALA A 119 8.55 13.98 -1.69
CA ALA A 119 7.13 13.67 -1.76
C ALA A 119 6.86 12.19 -2.04
N ALA A 120 7.56 11.58 -3.00
CA ALA A 120 7.45 10.15 -3.29
C ALA A 120 7.81 9.29 -2.07
N MET A 121 8.89 9.63 -1.36
CA MET A 121 9.30 8.95 -0.13
C MET A 121 8.28 9.12 1.00
N THR A 122 7.66 10.31 1.09
CA THR A 122 6.61 10.59 2.08
C THR A 122 5.37 9.72 1.85
N VAL A 123 4.94 9.54 0.60
CA VAL A 123 3.80 8.67 0.28
C VAL A 123 4.06 7.23 0.74
N PHE A 124 5.25 6.71 0.46
CA PHE A 124 5.63 5.37 0.89
C PHE A 124 5.69 5.25 2.42
N GLY A 125 6.34 6.21 3.09
CA GLY A 125 6.40 6.25 4.55
C GLY A 125 5.02 6.37 5.19
N ALA A 126 4.15 7.23 4.67
CA ALA A 126 2.79 7.44 5.17
C ALA A 126 1.92 6.19 5.03
N ALA A 127 2.00 5.50 3.89
CA ALA A 127 1.27 4.24 3.68
C ALA A 127 1.70 3.14 4.66
N MET A 128 2.99 2.99 4.87
CA MET A 128 3.53 1.94 5.74
C MET A 128 3.46 2.31 7.21
N TYR A 129 3.97 3.49 7.58
CA TYR A 129 4.05 3.91 8.99
C TYR A 129 2.69 4.36 9.52
N SER A 130 2.06 5.36 8.92
CA SER A 130 0.86 5.97 9.51
C SER A 130 -0.41 5.14 9.26
N TYR A 131 -0.57 4.58 8.06
CA TYR A 131 -1.77 3.79 7.75
C TYR A 131 -1.64 2.35 8.27
N LEU A 132 -0.60 1.63 7.82
CA LEU A 132 -0.48 0.21 8.12
C LEU A 132 -0.11 -0.05 9.58
N ALA A 133 0.86 0.70 10.16
CA ALA A 133 1.25 0.47 11.55
C ALA A 133 0.10 0.72 12.52
N LEU A 134 -0.73 1.77 12.30
CA LEU A 134 -1.87 2.06 13.17
C LEU A 134 -2.92 0.94 13.11
N VAL A 135 -3.28 0.46 11.91
CA VAL A 135 -4.21 -0.67 11.75
C VAL A 135 -3.68 -1.95 12.41
N LEU A 136 -2.38 -2.20 12.31
CA LEU A 136 -1.78 -3.40 12.88
C LEU A 136 -1.62 -3.32 14.39
N LEU A 137 -1.23 -2.16 14.94
CA LEU A 137 -1.12 -2.00 16.39
C LEU A 137 -2.45 -2.27 17.09
N GLN A 138 -3.59 -1.88 16.52
CA GLN A 138 -4.89 -2.26 17.06
C GLN A 138 -5.02 -3.79 17.20
N ARG A 139 -4.55 -4.55 16.20
CA ARG A 139 -4.60 -6.02 16.21
C ARG A 139 -3.64 -6.66 17.24
N VAL A 140 -2.54 -5.99 17.60
CA VAL A 140 -1.66 -6.44 18.69
C VAL A 140 -2.42 -6.48 20.02
N PHE A 141 -3.31 -5.51 20.25
CA PHE A 141 -4.09 -5.40 21.48
C PHE A 141 -5.40 -6.21 21.47
N ASP A 142 -5.79 -6.86 20.36
CA ASP A 142 -6.93 -7.79 20.32
C ASP A 142 -6.73 -8.97 21.30
N GLN A 143 -5.49 -9.46 21.44
CA GLN A 143 -5.12 -10.48 22.42
C GLN A 143 -3.79 -10.10 23.08
N PRO A 144 -3.85 -9.33 24.20
CA PRO A 144 -2.66 -8.71 24.80
C PRO A 144 -1.57 -9.70 25.21
N LEU A 145 -1.94 -10.88 25.76
CA LEU A 145 -0.98 -11.91 26.16
C LEU A 145 -0.16 -12.49 25.00
N VAL A 146 -0.69 -12.43 23.79
CA VAL A 146 -0.01 -12.93 22.60
C VAL A 146 0.68 -11.77 21.86
N GLY A 147 -0.05 -10.69 21.62
CA GLY A 147 0.42 -9.57 20.81
C GLY A 147 1.49 -8.72 21.47
N ILE A 148 1.31 -8.36 22.78
CA ILE A 148 2.29 -7.55 23.50
C ILE A 148 3.60 -8.33 23.68
N ILE A 149 3.53 -9.63 23.95
CA ILE A 149 4.74 -10.47 24.08
C ILE A 149 5.47 -10.52 22.73
N ALA A 150 4.76 -10.73 21.60
CA ALA A 150 5.36 -10.69 20.28
C ALA A 150 6.02 -9.34 19.99
N LEU A 151 5.32 -8.23 20.28
CA LEU A 151 5.83 -6.87 20.10
C LEU A 151 7.08 -6.62 20.94
N THR A 152 7.07 -7.04 22.20
CA THR A 152 8.20 -6.88 23.12
C THR A 152 9.42 -7.67 22.66
N ILE A 153 9.24 -8.92 22.23
CA ILE A 153 10.33 -9.75 21.72
C ILE A 153 10.98 -9.07 20.49
N VAL A 154 10.16 -8.59 19.55
CA VAL A 154 10.67 -7.87 18.38
C VAL A 154 11.40 -6.58 18.80
N ALA A 155 10.82 -5.80 19.71
CA ALA A 155 11.42 -4.55 20.18
C ALA A 155 12.80 -4.78 20.83
N VAL A 156 12.92 -5.72 21.74
CA VAL A 156 14.20 -6.03 22.42
C VAL A 156 15.24 -6.55 21.41
N SER A 157 14.84 -7.46 20.54
CA SER A 157 15.78 -8.08 19.59
C SER A 157 16.31 -7.11 18.55
N VAL A 158 15.46 -6.21 18.08
CA VAL A 158 15.79 -5.39 16.90
C VAL A 158 16.21 -3.96 17.30
N PHE A 159 15.53 -3.30 18.26
CA PHE A 159 15.93 -1.97 18.68
C PHE A 159 17.13 -1.99 19.63
N ALA A 160 17.16 -2.92 20.56
CA ALA A 160 18.31 -3.06 21.46
C ALA A 160 19.44 -3.90 20.88
N ASN A 161 19.22 -4.56 19.73
CA ASN A 161 20.16 -5.48 19.11
C ASN A 161 20.65 -6.58 20.06
N VAL A 162 19.77 -7.04 20.96
CA VAL A 162 20.08 -8.06 21.95
C VAL A 162 19.52 -9.41 21.49
N PRO A 163 20.34 -10.45 21.35
CA PRO A 163 19.84 -11.78 21.04
C PRO A 163 19.07 -12.33 22.25
N ILE A 164 17.76 -12.59 22.08
CA ILE A 164 16.90 -13.13 23.15
C ILE A 164 17.29 -14.58 23.49
N THR A 165 17.93 -15.28 22.57
CA THR A 165 18.36 -16.65 22.79
C THR A 165 19.86 -16.80 22.66
N ARG A 166 20.46 -17.64 23.52
CA ARG A 166 21.87 -17.97 23.51
C ARG A 166 22.34 -18.63 22.19
N TRP A 167 21.39 -19.19 21.42
CA TRP A 167 21.68 -19.94 20.20
C TRP A 167 21.53 -19.13 18.90
N ARG A 168 21.47 -17.80 19.00
CA ARG A 168 21.35 -16.89 17.86
C ARG A 168 20.15 -17.22 16.92
N ILE A 169 19.06 -17.71 17.49
CA ILE A 169 17.82 -17.95 16.74
C ILE A 169 17.33 -16.60 16.17
N PRO A 170 16.87 -16.55 14.91
CA PRO A 170 16.36 -15.33 14.33
C PRO A 170 15.25 -14.71 15.19
N PRO A 171 15.31 -13.40 15.50
CA PRO A 171 14.36 -12.74 16.39
C PRO A 171 12.89 -12.93 16.00
N PHE A 172 12.60 -12.86 14.72
CA PHE A 172 11.25 -13.06 14.21
C PHE A 172 10.72 -14.48 14.42
N LEU A 173 11.59 -15.48 14.43
CA LEU A 173 11.20 -16.86 14.74
C LEU A 173 10.80 -17.00 16.22
N VAL A 174 11.55 -16.36 17.12
CA VAL A 174 11.23 -16.34 18.55
C VAL A 174 9.94 -15.55 18.82
N ALA A 175 9.78 -14.39 18.16
CA ALA A 175 8.59 -13.55 18.21
C ALA A 175 7.34 -14.24 17.64
N TRP A 176 7.50 -15.26 16.86
CA TRP A 176 6.42 -16.11 16.36
C TRP A 176 6.15 -17.29 17.29
N LEU A 177 7.16 -18.12 17.59
CA LEU A 177 6.98 -19.40 18.30
C LEU A 177 6.56 -19.24 19.76
N VAL A 178 7.14 -18.27 20.50
CA VAL A 178 6.83 -18.09 21.93
C VAL A 178 5.38 -17.61 22.12
N PRO A 179 4.91 -16.55 21.46
CA PRO A 179 3.52 -16.12 21.59
C PRO A 179 2.52 -17.15 20.99
N LEU A 180 2.94 -17.91 19.96
CA LEU A 180 2.11 -18.98 19.42
C LEU A 180 1.88 -20.09 20.46
N ALA A 181 2.94 -20.54 21.15
CA ALA A 181 2.83 -21.54 22.22
C ALA A 181 1.91 -21.05 23.35
N ILE A 182 2.02 -19.78 23.73
CA ILE A 182 1.11 -19.16 24.69
C ILE A 182 -0.32 -19.12 24.15
N GLY A 183 -0.52 -18.71 22.90
CA GLY A 183 -1.83 -18.66 22.26
C GLY A 183 -2.52 -20.00 22.21
N VAL A 184 -1.77 -21.09 21.96
CA VAL A 184 -2.28 -22.45 22.03
C VAL A 184 -2.62 -22.84 23.48
N SER A 185 -1.76 -22.55 24.45
CA SER A 185 -1.97 -22.91 25.85
C SER A 185 -3.18 -22.26 26.50
N ILE A 186 -3.52 -21.02 26.08
CA ILE A 186 -4.72 -20.31 26.57
C ILE A 186 -5.97 -20.57 25.72
N GLY A 187 -5.90 -21.46 24.75
CA GLY A 187 -7.03 -21.80 23.87
C GLY A 187 -7.43 -20.70 22.88
N TYR A 188 -6.56 -19.73 22.59
CA TYR A 188 -6.80 -18.72 21.57
C TYR A 188 -6.53 -19.21 20.16
N VAL A 189 -5.55 -20.10 20.00
CA VAL A 189 -5.19 -20.70 18.71
C VAL A 189 -5.61 -22.14 18.69
N HIS A 190 -6.57 -22.47 17.81
CA HIS A 190 -7.03 -23.84 17.56
C HIS A 190 -6.66 -24.24 16.14
N PRO A 191 -5.52 -24.90 15.89
CA PRO A 191 -5.18 -25.39 14.57
C PRO A 191 -6.22 -26.42 14.11
N ILE A 192 -7.01 -26.08 13.09
CA ILE A 192 -7.98 -27.00 12.48
C ILE A 192 -7.27 -27.66 11.30
N TRP A 193 -6.99 -28.96 11.43
CA TRP A 193 -6.44 -29.77 10.36
C TRP A 193 -7.57 -30.10 9.36
N GLN A 194 -7.89 -29.12 8.51
CA GLN A 194 -8.73 -29.39 7.33
C GLN A 194 -7.88 -30.09 6.27
N GLY A 195 -8.45 -31.08 5.60
CA GLY A 195 -7.74 -31.86 4.59
C GLY A 195 -7.08 -31.00 3.53
N LEU A 196 -5.86 -31.37 3.16
CA LEU A 196 -5.13 -30.73 2.07
C LEU A 196 -5.95 -30.87 0.79
N SER A 197 -6.33 -29.79 0.17
CA SER A 197 -7.01 -29.76 -1.12
C SER A 197 -6.08 -29.15 -2.17
N PHE A 198 -5.87 -29.91 -3.25
CA PHE A 198 -5.13 -29.39 -4.38
C PHE A 198 -6.01 -28.41 -5.15
N THR A 199 -5.56 -27.16 -5.26
CA THR A 199 -6.28 -26.10 -5.98
C THR A 199 -5.43 -25.65 -7.16
N LEU A 200 -5.96 -25.79 -8.37
CA LEU A 200 -5.29 -25.26 -9.57
C LEU A 200 -5.19 -23.71 -9.52
N PRO A 201 -4.10 -23.11 -10.01
CA PRO A 201 -3.90 -21.66 -9.97
C PRO A 201 -4.83 -20.89 -10.91
N PHE A 202 -5.88 -21.51 -11.42
CA PHE A 202 -6.73 -20.94 -12.44
C PHE A 202 -8.21 -21.10 -12.08
N VAL A 203 -8.77 -20.06 -11.48
CA VAL A 203 -10.21 -19.89 -11.50
C VAL A 203 -10.53 -19.21 -12.84
N ALA A 204 -10.91 -19.98 -13.85
CA ALA A 204 -11.33 -19.46 -15.15
C ALA A 204 -12.71 -18.79 -15.01
N SER A 205 -12.77 -17.68 -14.28
CA SER A 205 -13.97 -16.86 -14.15
C SER A 205 -13.80 -15.61 -15.01
N LEU A 206 -14.73 -15.37 -15.90
CA LEU A 206 -14.84 -14.09 -16.61
C LEU A 206 -15.45 -12.99 -15.74
N GLY A 207 -15.80 -13.30 -14.48
CA GLY A 207 -16.42 -12.38 -13.53
C GLY A 207 -15.66 -11.07 -13.37
N PRO A 208 -14.35 -11.07 -13.08
CA PRO A 208 -13.58 -9.83 -12.95
C PRO A 208 -13.61 -8.95 -14.21
N PHE A 209 -13.62 -9.55 -15.41
CA PHE A 209 -13.74 -8.80 -16.68
C PHE A 209 -15.14 -8.21 -16.87
N ARG A 210 -16.18 -8.94 -16.50
CA ARG A 210 -17.56 -8.45 -16.55
C ARG A 210 -17.81 -7.32 -15.56
N ALA A 211 -17.13 -7.37 -14.40
CA ALA A 211 -17.25 -6.38 -13.33
C ALA A 211 -16.41 -5.09 -13.59
N LEU A 212 -15.63 -4.99 -14.68
CA LEU A 212 -14.81 -3.80 -14.98
C LEU A 212 -15.63 -2.51 -15.00
N ILE A 213 -16.84 -2.52 -15.60
CA ILE A 213 -17.72 -1.35 -15.63
C ILE A 213 -18.29 -1.06 -14.24
N ALA A 214 -18.70 -2.10 -13.50
CA ALA A 214 -19.21 -1.96 -12.14
C ALA A 214 -18.14 -1.45 -11.15
N ALA A 215 -16.87 -1.61 -11.45
CA ALA A 215 -15.75 -1.10 -10.65
C ALA A 215 -15.44 0.40 -10.92
N LEU A 216 -15.99 1.03 -11.97
CA LEU A 216 -15.72 2.44 -12.30
C LEU A 216 -16.03 3.44 -11.18
N PRO A 217 -17.12 3.31 -10.40
CA PRO A 217 -17.39 4.21 -9.27
C PRO A 217 -16.25 4.23 -8.24
N TYR A 218 -15.49 3.14 -8.13
CA TYR A 218 -14.39 2.97 -7.19
C TYR A 218 -13.02 3.46 -7.72
N LEU A 219 -12.97 4.13 -8.89
CA LEU A 219 -11.74 4.74 -9.39
C LEU A 219 -11.15 5.76 -8.42
N SER A 220 -11.96 6.35 -7.55
CA SER A 220 -11.52 7.18 -6.42
C SER A 220 -10.57 6.47 -5.44
N VAL A 221 -10.63 5.14 -5.36
CA VAL A 221 -9.72 4.29 -4.58
C VAL A 221 -8.65 3.68 -5.49
N ILE A 222 -9.05 3.16 -6.64
CA ILE A 222 -8.18 2.43 -7.57
C ILE A 222 -7.06 3.31 -8.11
N VAL A 223 -7.37 4.53 -8.60
CA VAL A 223 -6.37 5.42 -9.21
C VAL A 223 -5.31 5.88 -8.21
N PRO A 224 -5.65 6.41 -7.02
CA PRO A 224 -4.65 6.76 -6.01
C PRO A 224 -3.77 5.59 -5.60
N MET A 225 -4.37 4.39 -5.42
CA MET A 225 -3.62 3.18 -5.09
C MET A 225 -2.69 2.73 -6.21
N SER A 226 -3.11 2.85 -7.46
CA SER A 226 -2.27 2.52 -8.63
C SER A 226 -1.08 3.47 -8.73
N ILE A 227 -1.31 4.77 -8.55
CA ILE A 227 -0.23 5.79 -8.55
C ILE A 227 0.75 5.52 -7.41
N TYR A 228 0.26 5.23 -6.20
CA TYR A 228 1.09 4.85 -5.07
C TYR A 228 2.00 3.65 -5.40
N GLN A 229 1.47 2.60 -6.01
CA GLN A 229 2.23 1.42 -6.39
C GLN A 229 3.29 1.75 -7.45
N ILE A 230 2.96 2.54 -8.47
CA ILE A 230 3.92 3.01 -9.48
C ILE A 230 5.06 3.81 -8.85
N LEU A 231 4.75 4.69 -7.88
CA LEU A 231 5.77 5.43 -7.14
C LEU A 231 6.68 4.52 -6.31
N GLN A 232 6.12 3.45 -5.74
CA GLN A 232 6.87 2.44 -5.00
C GLN A 232 7.83 1.68 -5.93
N ASP A 233 7.39 1.32 -7.14
CA ASP A 233 8.23 0.69 -8.16
C ASP A 233 9.38 1.62 -8.57
N ILE A 234 9.09 2.90 -8.83
CA ILE A 234 10.10 3.91 -9.16
C ILE A 234 11.11 4.06 -8.02
N ALA A 235 10.66 4.13 -6.78
CA ALA A 235 11.54 4.21 -5.61
C ALA A 235 12.41 2.96 -5.46
N SER A 236 11.88 1.78 -5.80
CA SER A 236 12.65 0.53 -5.83
C SER A 236 13.76 0.56 -6.89
N VAL A 237 13.46 1.08 -8.08
CA VAL A 237 14.46 1.27 -9.14
C VAL A 237 15.55 2.25 -8.71
N GLU A 238 15.21 3.34 -8.04
CA GLU A 238 16.21 4.28 -7.51
C GLU A 238 17.10 3.62 -6.46
N GLY A 239 16.53 2.80 -5.59
CA GLY A 239 17.29 2.02 -4.61
C GLY A 239 18.26 1.03 -5.28
N ALA A 240 17.82 0.36 -6.35
CA ALA A 240 18.64 -0.56 -7.12
C ALA A 240 19.78 0.17 -7.84
N ASN A 241 19.49 1.30 -8.48
CA ASN A 241 20.47 2.13 -9.17
C ASN A 241 21.53 2.66 -8.19
N ALA A 242 21.14 3.10 -7.01
CA ALA A 242 22.04 3.52 -5.95
C ALA A 242 22.94 2.37 -5.44
N ALA A 243 22.45 1.12 -5.51
CA ALA A 243 23.23 -0.08 -5.21
C ALA A 243 24.07 -0.59 -6.39
N GLY A 244 24.07 0.13 -7.53
CA GLY A 244 24.87 -0.18 -8.71
C GLY A 244 24.20 -1.13 -9.71
N ASP A 245 22.91 -1.40 -9.61
CA ASP A 245 22.13 -2.17 -10.59
C ASP A 245 21.19 -1.24 -11.36
N ASN A 246 21.62 -0.77 -12.55
CA ASN A 246 20.95 0.28 -13.31
C ASN A 246 19.76 -0.25 -14.14
N TYR A 247 18.61 -0.39 -13.49
CA TYR A 247 17.37 -0.81 -14.13
C TYR A 247 16.64 0.35 -14.82
N ASP A 248 15.92 0.02 -15.89
CA ASP A 248 14.98 0.94 -16.53
C ASP A 248 13.62 0.89 -15.80
N ALA A 249 13.20 2.02 -15.24
CA ALA A 249 11.95 2.14 -14.51
C ALA A 249 10.72 1.74 -15.35
N ARG A 250 10.73 2.01 -16.66
CA ARG A 250 9.63 1.65 -17.56
C ARG A 250 9.43 0.14 -17.61
N LEU A 251 10.52 -0.61 -17.73
CA LEU A 251 10.47 -2.08 -17.81
C LEU A 251 10.07 -2.70 -16.47
N VAL A 252 10.52 -2.12 -15.36
CA VAL A 252 10.16 -2.61 -14.02
C VAL A 252 8.66 -2.38 -13.76
N VAL A 253 8.14 -1.17 -14.00
CA VAL A 253 6.70 -0.88 -13.87
C VAL A 253 5.87 -1.73 -14.83
N MET A 254 6.37 -2.02 -16.04
CA MET A 254 5.68 -2.89 -17.00
C MET A 254 5.60 -4.33 -16.48
N CYS A 255 6.69 -4.89 -15.93
CA CYS A 255 6.68 -6.24 -15.35
C CYS A 255 5.70 -6.33 -14.17
N ASP A 256 5.68 -5.32 -13.30
CA ASP A 256 4.72 -5.26 -12.20
C ASP A 256 3.28 -5.07 -12.71
N GLY A 257 3.07 -4.23 -13.72
CA GLY A 257 1.78 -4.04 -14.39
C GLY A 257 1.23 -5.35 -14.97
N ILE A 258 2.07 -6.13 -15.65
CA ILE A 258 1.69 -7.46 -16.18
C ILE A 258 1.33 -8.40 -15.03
N GLY A 259 2.19 -8.50 -14.00
CA GLY A 259 1.92 -9.33 -12.83
C GLY A 259 0.61 -8.95 -12.12
N THR A 260 0.37 -7.66 -11.93
CA THR A 260 -0.87 -7.13 -11.33
C THR A 260 -2.09 -7.42 -12.21
N PHE A 261 -2.01 -7.21 -13.51
CA PHE A 261 -3.07 -7.52 -14.46
C PHE A 261 -3.45 -9.00 -14.41
N VAL A 262 -2.45 -9.88 -14.42
CA VAL A 262 -2.67 -11.33 -14.31
C VAL A 262 -3.30 -11.72 -12.97
N CYS A 263 -2.89 -11.08 -11.85
CA CYS A 263 -3.55 -11.29 -10.56
C CYS A 263 -5.06 -11.00 -10.64
N GLY A 264 -5.44 -9.82 -11.15
CA GLY A 264 -6.84 -9.43 -11.28
C GLY A 264 -7.62 -10.32 -12.26
N ALA A 265 -7.02 -10.64 -13.42
CA ALA A 265 -7.61 -11.53 -14.42
C ALA A 265 -7.85 -12.96 -13.90
N ALA A 266 -7.00 -13.43 -13.01
CA ALA A 266 -7.15 -14.73 -12.34
C ALA A 266 -7.98 -14.65 -11.04
N GLY A 267 -8.69 -13.55 -10.81
CA GLY A 267 -9.64 -13.39 -9.70
C GLY A 267 -9.00 -12.97 -8.36
N SER A 268 -7.73 -12.62 -8.31
CA SER A 268 -7.13 -12.15 -7.06
C SER A 268 -7.45 -10.68 -6.77
N VAL A 269 -7.78 -10.39 -5.52
CA VAL A 269 -7.85 -9.02 -4.98
C VAL A 269 -6.54 -8.59 -4.34
N ILE A 270 -5.54 -9.48 -4.36
CA ILE A 270 -4.19 -9.24 -3.86
C ILE A 270 -3.35 -8.66 -4.99
N THR A 271 -2.82 -7.45 -4.82
CA THR A 271 -1.93 -6.85 -5.79
C THR A 271 -0.47 -7.11 -5.42
N PRO A 272 0.37 -7.48 -6.35
CA PRO A 272 1.82 -7.45 -6.14
C PRO A 272 2.38 -6.03 -6.31
N VAL A 273 3.65 -5.85 -5.90
CA VAL A 273 4.42 -4.61 -6.07
C VAL A 273 5.91 -4.89 -5.94
N VAL A 274 6.74 -4.04 -6.53
CA VAL A 274 8.19 -4.10 -6.39
C VAL A 274 8.63 -3.39 -5.11
N TYR A 275 9.31 -4.10 -4.22
CA TYR A 275 9.77 -3.54 -2.95
C TYR A 275 11.09 -2.78 -3.07
N ALA A 276 11.21 -1.67 -2.36
CA ALA A 276 12.44 -0.90 -2.22
C ALA A 276 13.48 -1.58 -1.27
N LEU A 277 13.56 -2.92 -1.34
CA LEU A 277 14.45 -3.77 -0.54
C LEU A 277 15.66 -4.27 -1.34
N HIS A 278 15.88 -3.78 -2.54
CA HIS A 278 16.99 -4.20 -3.38
C HIS A 278 18.37 -4.02 -2.71
N PRO A 279 18.72 -2.86 -2.11
CA PRO A 279 20.03 -2.68 -1.49
C PRO A 279 20.36 -3.68 -0.38
N PRO A 280 19.48 -3.95 0.61
CA PRO A 280 19.76 -4.96 1.63
C PRO A 280 19.85 -6.38 1.08
N TYR A 281 19.05 -6.75 0.07
CA TYR A 281 19.16 -8.05 -0.58
C TYR A 281 20.49 -8.22 -1.30
N LYS A 282 20.96 -7.18 -1.98
CA LYS A 282 22.26 -7.17 -2.62
C LYS A 282 23.41 -7.29 -1.60
N ALA A 283 23.29 -6.59 -0.47
CA ALA A 283 24.29 -6.60 0.59
C ALA A 283 24.49 -8.00 1.22
N ILE A 284 23.43 -8.81 1.34
CA ILE A 284 23.51 -10.19 1.80
C ILE A 284 23.90 -11.18 0.70
N GLY A 285 24.27 -10.70 -0.50
CA GLY A 285 24.70 -11.53 -1.62
C GLY A 285 23.59 -12.18 -2.43
N ALA A 286 22.33 -11.78 -2.25
CA ALA A 286 21.22 -12.26 -3.08
C ALA A 286 21.42 -11.85 -4.55
N ARG A 287 21.07 -12.75 -5.47
CA ARG A 287 21.26 -12.59 -6.92
C ARG A 287 19.92 -12.67 -7.65
N ILE A 288 19.86 -13.46 -8.70
CA ILE A 288 18.66 -13.67 -9.52
C ILE A 288 17.82 -14.84 -9.00
N GLY A 289 18.51 -15.85 -8.42
CA GLY A 289 17.88 -17.12 -8.06
C GLY A 289 16.65 -17.00 -7.14
N PHE A 290 16.68 -16.08 -6.16
CA PHE A 290 15.52 -15.94 -5.26
C PHE A 290 14.26 -15.46 -6.01
N ALA A 291 14.40 -14.60 -7.02
CA ALA A 291 13.28 -14.11 -7.81
C ALA A 291 12.67 -15.19 -8.73
N VAL A 292 13.36 -16.30 -8.93
CA VAL A 292 12.87 -17.48 -9.64
C VAL A 292 12.28 -18.50 -8.67
N TRP A 293 13.01 -18.88 -7.63
CA TRP A 293 12.60 -19.95 -6.74
C TRP A 293 11.52 -19.56 -5.75
N THR A 294 11.54 -18.32 -5.23
CA THR A 294 10.52 -17.87 -4.28
C THR A 294 9.11 -17.96 -4.84
N PRO A 295 8.79 -17.42 -6.05
CA PRO A 295 7.44 -17.52 -6.58
C PRO A 295 7.06 -18.96 -6.96
N ILE A 296 7.99 -19.80 -7.39
CA ILE A 296 7.73 -21.22 -7.69
C ILE A 296 7.34 -21.97 -6.41
N ILE A 297 8.16 -21.87 -5.35
CA ILE A 297 7.89 -22.50 -4.06
C ILE A 297 6.58 -21.96 -3.49
N PHE A 298 6.36 -20.66 -3.58
CA PHE A 298 5.13 -20.04 -3.14
C PHE A 298 3.90 -20.60 -3.86
N SER A 299 3.96 -20.72 -5.19
CA SER A 299 2.86 -21.26 -5.99
C SER A 299 2.57 -22.73 -5.61
N LEU A 300 3.61 -23.54 -5.40
CA LEU A 300 3.47 -24.92 -4.95
C LEU A 300 2.80 -25.01 -3.56
N VAL A 301 3.21 -24.14 -2.62
CA VAL A 301 2.60 -24.07 -1.28
C VAL A 301 1.15 -23.65 -1.34
N VAL A 302 0.80 -22.71 -2.22
CA VAL A 302 -0.60 -22.30 -2.42
C VAL A 302 -1.43 -23.43 -3.04
N MET A 303 -0.92 -24.05 -4.11
CA MET A 303 -1.61 -25.12 -4.83
C MET A 303 -1.84 -26.38 -3.98
N SER A 304 -0.91 -26.68 -3.07
CA SER A 304 -1.04 -27.85 -2.17
C SER A 304 -2.03 -27.64 -1.02
N GLY A 305 -2.58 -26.43 -0.84
CA GLY A 305 -3.41 -26.06 0.30
C GLY A 305 -2.63 -25.84 1.61
N ILE A 306 -1.33 -26.12 1.66
CA ILE A 306 -0.47 -25.89 2.84
C ILE A 306 -0.51 -24.43 3.28
N ALA A 307 -0.72 -23.48 2.35
CA ALA A 307 -0.86 -22.05 2.67
C ALA A 307 -1.94 -21.78 3.71
N VAL A 308 -3.05 -22.52 3.70
CA VAL A 308 -4.15 -22.38 4.66
C VAL A 308 -3.73 -22.86 6.05
N LEU A 309 -3.01 -23.97 6.14
CA LEU A 309 -2.46 -24.47 7.42
C LEU A 309 -1.44 -23.49 7.99
N ILE A 310 -0.51 -23.00 7.17
CA ILE A 310 0.46 -21.98 7.58
C ILE A 310 -0.25 -20.73 8.09
N ALA A 311 -1.34 -20.30 7.44
CA ALA A 311 -2.11 -19.14 7.86
C ALA A 311 -2.65 -19.26 9.29
N GLN A 312 -3.10 -20.43 9.70
CA GLN A 312 -3.61 -20.69 11.05
C GLN A 312 -2.52 -20.61 12.13
N LEU A 313 -1.27 -20.90 11.78
CA LEU A 313 -0.11 -20.81 12.67
C LEU A 313 0.42 -19.36 12.85
N PHE A 314 -0.16 -18.39 12.16
CA PHE A 314 0.18 -16.98 12.28
C PHE A 314 -1.03 -16.15 12.72
N PRO A 315 -1.47 -16.28 13.98
CA PRO A 315 -2.58 -15.46 14.48
C PRO A 315 -2.27 -13.97 14.37
N TRP A 316 -3.33 -13.19 14.18
CA TRP A 316 -3.25 -11.76 13.92
C TRP A 316 -2.34 -10.98 14.89
N PRO A 317 -2.47 -11.12 16.23
CA PRO A 317 -1.67 -10.34 17.15
C PRO A 317 -0.17 -10.54 16.97
N ILE A 318 0.27 -11.76 16.62
CA ILE A 318 1.69 -12.08 16.38
C ILE A 318 2.17 -11.43 15.08
N LEU A 319 1.42 -11.66 14.00
CA LEU A 319 1.77 -11.15 12.69
C LEU A 319 1.75 -9.62 12.66
N ALA A 320 0.75 -9.03 13.32
CA ALA A 320 0.60 -7.59 13.44
C ALA A 320 1.79 -6.94 14.16
N ALA A 321 2.27 -7.55 15.24
CA ALA A 321 3.44 -7.06 15.96
C ALA A 321 4.70 -7.04 15.09
N MET A 322 4.93 -8.11 14.31
CA MET A 322 6.09 -8.23 13.43
C MET A 322 6.05 -7.21 12.30
N ILE A 323 4.88 -7.02 11.67
CA ILE A 323 4.73 -6.09 10.55
C ILE A 323 4.67 -4.64 11.02
N ALA A 324 4.05 -4.35 12.18
CA ALA A 324 4.07 -3.00 12.77
C ALA A 324 5.50 -2.51 12.98
N TYR A 325 6.39 -3.38 13.47
CA TYR A 325 7.81 -3.08 13.57
C TYR A 325 8.44 -2.71 12.22
N VAL A 326 8.22 -3.53 11.18
CA VAL A 326 8.73 -3.25 9.83
C VAL A 326 8.19 -1.90 9.33
N SER A 327 6.92 -1.61 9.60
CA SER A 327 6.26 -0.35 9.23
C SER A 327 6.89 0.87 9.89
N VAL A 328 7.23 0.77 11.18
CA VAL A 328 7.99 1.82 11.92
C VAL A 328 9.39 1.99 11.30
N GLY A 329 10.05 0.89 10.96
CA GLY A 329 11.35 0.92 10.28
C GLY A 329 11.32 1.65 8.93
N VAL A 330 10.23 1.50 8.17
CA VAL A 330 10.01 2.22 6.91
C VAL A 330 9.80 3.72 7.16
N GLY A 331 9.01 4.10 8.17
CA GLY A 331 8.84 5.51 8.57
C GLY A 331 10.17 6.17 8.93
N LEU A 332 10.99 5.49 9.74
CA LEU A 332 12.32 5.95 10.11
C LEU A 332 13.27 6.03 8.89
N ALA A 333 13.22 5.04 7.99
CA ALA A 333 14.02 5.05 6.76
C ALA A 333 13.63 6.20 5.83
N THR A 334 12.36 6.58 5.81
CA THR A 334 11.88 7.75 5.05
C THR A 334 12.52 9.03 5.58
N LEU A 335 12.50 9.27 6.89
CA LEU A 335 13.13 10.43 7.51
C LEU A 335 14.66 10.47 7.25
N ARG A 336 15.34 9.33 7.33
CA ARG A 336 16.79 9.24 7.11
C ARG A 336 17.20 9.48 5.66
N ARG A 337 16.33 9.19 4.68
CA ARG A 337 16.61 9.34 3.24
C ARG A 337 16.20 10.69 2.67
N VAL A 338 15.42 11.46 3.42
CA VAL A 338 14.97 12.79 3.05
C VAL A 338 15.79 13.82 3.84
N GLU A 339 16.27 14.85 3.15
CA GLU A 339 17.01 15.96 3.78
C GLU A 339 16.16 16.61 4.88
N GLN A 340 16.81 17.01 5.96
CA GLN A 340 16.13 17.55 7.16
C GLN A 340 15.25 18.76 6.85
N LYS A 341 15.61 19.59 5.87
CA LYS A 341 14.81 20.75 5.45
C LYS A 341 13.38 20.38 4.99
N TYR A 342 13.16 19.13 4.52
CA TYR A 342 11.85 18.66 4.06
C TYR A 342 11.10 17.83 5.12
N TRP A 343 11.61 17.69 6.35
CA TRP A 343 10.93 16.87 7.37
C TRP A 343 9.53 17.38 7.71
N SER A 344 9.27 18.69 7.61
CA SER A 344 7.92 19.24 7.76
C SER A 344 6.93 18.68 6.74
N ALA A 345 7.36 18.50 5.50
CA ALA A 345 6.54 17.88 4.46
C ALA A 345 6.27 16.38 4.79
N VAL A 346 7.28 15.66 5.28
CA VAL A 346 7.17 14.25 5.66
C VAL A 346 6.22 14.09 6.84
N LEU A 347 6.43 14.86 7.91
CA LEU A 347 5.63 14.74 9.14
C LEU A 347 4.17 15.11 8.91
N LEU A 348 3.89 16.18 8.14
CA LEU A 348 2.50 16.52 7.79
C LEU A 348 1.87 15.42 6.91
N GLY A 349 2.63 14.87 5.96
CA GLY A 349 2.18 13.74 5.16
C GLY A 349 1.86 12.50 6.00
N PHE A 350 2.56 12.26 7.10
CA PHE A 350 2.29 11.14 8.02
C PHE A 350 1.01 11.30 8.84
N VAL A 351 0.50 12.51 9.01
CA VAL A 351 -0.77 12.74 9.74
C VAL A 351 -1.99 12.41 8.86
N ILE A 352 -1.92 12.66 7.56
CA ILE A 352 -3.07 12.55 6.64
C ILE A 352 -3.74 11.17 6.67
N PRO A 353 -3.02 10.02 6.68
CA PRO A 353 -3.64 8.68 6.68
C PRO A 353 -4.52 8.37 7.89
N THR A 354 -4.37 9.08 9.00
CA THR A 354 -5.22 8.88 10.18
C THR A 354 -6.69 9.11 9.86
N GLY A 355 -7.02 10.06 8.99
CA GLY A 355 -8.37 10.28 8.49
C GLY A 355 -8.95 9.07 7.77
N ALA A 356 -8.13 8.36 6.98
CA ALA A 356 -8.54 7.14 6.28
C ALA A 356 -8.81 5.99 7.26
N VAL A 357 -7.95 5.82 8.28
CA VAL A 357 -8.12 4.76 9.30
C VAL A 357 -9.37 4.98 10.12
N VAL A 358 -9.60 6.21 10.61
CA VAL A 358 -10.79 6.55 11.38
C VAL A 358 -12.06 6.41 10.54
N SER A 359 -12.04 6.89 9.30
CA SER A 359 -13.19 6.76 8.39
C SER A 359 -13.51 5.29 8.09
N ALA A 360 -12.51 4.45 7.89
CA ALA A 360 -12.70 3.01 7.68
C ALA A 360 -13.28 2.33 8.92
N ALA A 361 -12.80 2.67 10.12
CA ALA A 361 -13.32 2.13 11.37
C ALA A 361 -14.79 2.49 11.60
N VAL A 362 -15.16 3.76 11.41
CA VAL A 362 -16.56 4.22 11.54
C VAL A 362 -17.45 3.54 10.49
N ASN A 363 -17.02 3.51 9.22
CA ASN A 363 -17.79 2.89 8.14
C ASN A 363 -17.99 1.38 8.35
N SER A 364 -17.07 0.69 9.03
CA SER A 364 -17.23 -0.73 9.37
C SER A 364 -18.12 -0.96 10.59
N ALA A 365 -18.18 -0.01 11.54
CA ALA A 365 -18.98 -0.13 12.75
C ALA A 365 -20.48 0.18 12.51
N LEU A 366 -20.79 1.15 11.68
CA LEU A 366 -22.18 1.61 11.44
C LEU A 366 -23.12 0.49 10.99
N PRO A 367 -22.78 -0.37 10.00
CA PRO A 367 -23.62 -1.47 9.59
C PRO A 367 -23.85 -2.50 10.69
N ALA A 368 -22.84 -2.78 11.53
CA ALA A 368 -22.97 -3.67 12.68
C ALA A 368 -23.99 -3.16 13.70
N LEU A 369 -24.15 -1.83 13.80
CA LEU A 369 -25.15 -1.15 14.61
C LEU A 369 -26.51 -0.96 13.89
N LYS A 370 -26.64 -1.49 12.67
CA LYS A 370 -27.80 -1.28 11.78
C LYS A 370 -28.05 0.20 11.45
N LEU A 371 -26.98 1.02 11.45
CA LEU A 371 -27.00 2.43 11.11
C LEU A 371 -26.40 2.64 9.71
N SER A 372 -26.93 3.63 8.99
CA SER A 372 -26.41 4.03 7.69
C SER A 372 -25.63 5.33 7.80
N ALA A 373 -24.43 5.37 7.28
CA ALA A 373 -23.65 6.60 7.13
C ALA A 373 -24.34 7.65 6.22
N ALA A 374 -25.29 7.23 5.40
CA ALA A 374 -26.08 8.13 4.54
C ALA A 374 -27.29 8.77 5.27
N SER A 375 -27.68 8.26 6.44
CA SER A 375 -28.77 8.81 7.23
C SER A 375 -28.43 10.22 7.71
N PRO A 376 -29.31 11.24 7.52
CA PRO A 376 -29.05 12.62 7.95
C PRO A 376 -28.78 12.75 9.45
N ASP A 377 -29.50 12.01 10.29
CA ASP A 377 -29.34 12.04 11.76
C ASP A 377 -27.98 11.47 12.17
N VAL A 378 -27.56 10.35 11.55
CA VAL A 378 -26.24 9.75 11.80
C VAL A 378 -25.13 10.69 11.34
N GLN A 379 -25.28 11.33 10.18
CA GLN A 379 -24.33 12.32 9.71
C GLN A 379 -24.23 13.54 10.63
N ALA A 380 -25.36 14.05 11.10
CA ALA A 380 -25.40 15.18 12.03
C ALA A 380 -24.68 14.81 13.35
N ALA A 381 -24.98 13.64 13.92
CA ALA A 381 -24.33 13.15 15.14
C ALA A 381 -22.83 12.95 14.96
N LEU A 382 -22.39 12.35 13.85
CA LEU A 382 -20.98 12.15 13.56
C LEU A 382 -20.25 13.48 13.30
N ASN A 383 -20.90 14.44 12.59
CA ASN A 383 -20.28 15.74 12.33
C ASN A 383 -20.10 16.56 13.60
N SER A 384 -21.08 16.52 14.53
CA SER A 384 -20.96 17.22 15.80
C SER A 384 -19.89 16.62 16.74
N SER A 385 -19.63 15.31 16.64
CA SER A 385 -18.74 14.59 17.52
C SER A 385 -17.29 14.52 17.01
N ILE A 386 -17.09 14.28 15.70
CA ILE A 386 -15.77 13.95 15.13
C ILE A 386 -15.46 14.67 13.81
N TYR A 387 -16.22 15.71 13.44
CA TYR A 387 -16.05 16.40 12.14
C TYR A 387 -16.05 15.45 10.95
N TRP A 388 -17.05 14.55 10.90
CA TRP A 388 -17.10 13.42 10.00
C TRP A 388 -16.86 13.76 8.52
N SER A 389 -17.51 14.82 8.02
CA SER A 389 -17.33 15.27 6.63
C SER A 389 -15.89 15.64 6.31
N SER A 390 -15.20 16.27 7.26
CA SER A 390 -13.78 16.64 7.14
C SER A 390 -12.86 15.42 7.20
N LEU A 391 -13.15 14.47 8.10
CA LEU A 391 -12.42 13.21 8.19
C LEU A 391 -12.56 12.37 6.91
N GLN A 392 -13.77 12.29 6.34
CA GLN A 392 -13.98 11.64 5.05
C GLN A 392 -13.22 12.35 3.93
N GLY A 393 -13.22 13.69 3.92
CA GLY A 393 -12.46 14.47 2.96
C GLY A 393 -10.96 14.26 3.08
N LEU A 394 -10.43 14.12 4.29
CA LEU A 394 -9.03 13.83 4.55
C LEU A 394 -8.66 12.39 4.16
N GLY A 395 -9.56 11.43 4.43
CA GLY A 395 -9.32 10.01 4.19
C GLY A 395 -9.51 9.57 2.75
N SER A 396 -10.42 10.22 2.00
CA SER A 396 -10.72 9.82 0.63
C SER A 396 -9.61 10.25 -0.33
N GLY A 397 -8.94 9.27 -0.95
CA GLY A 397 -7.79 9.50 -1.82
C GLY A 397 -6.51 9.90 -1.05
N PHE A 398 -6.40 9.55 0.24
CA PHE A 398 -5.37 10.02 1.17
C PHE A 398 -3.93 9.87 0.67
N LEU A 399 -3.57 8.79 -0.03
CA LEU A 399 -2.21 8.63 -0.56
C LEU A 399 -1.87 9.68 -1.61
N PHE A 400 -2.86 10.06 -2.41
CA PHE A 400 -2.69 11.11 -3.38
C PHE A 400 -2.65 12.48 -2.70
N LEU A 401 -3.44 12.68 -1.65
CA LEU A 401 -3.38 13.89 -0.83
C LEU A 401 -2.00 14.05 -0.16
N VAL A 402 -1.45 12.95 0.37
CA VAL A 402 -0.06 12.94 0.89
C VAL A 402 0.93 13.36 -0.18
N LEU A 403 0.81 12.82 -1.40
CA LEU A 403 1.68 13.19 -2.52
C LEU A 403 1.61 14.68 -2.81
N VAL A 404 0.39 15.20 -3.00
CA VAL A 404 0.17 16.62 -3.32
C VAL A 404 0.70 17.53 -2.23
N VAL A 405 0.34 17.27 -0.97
CA VAL A 405 0.76 18.10 0.16
C VAL A 405 2.27 18.05 0.36
N ALA A 406 2.87 16.86 0.30
CA ALA A 406 4.32 16.73 0.44
C ALA A 406 5.07 17.37 -0.74
N ALA A 407 4.56 17.25 -1.98
CA ALA A 407 5.15 17.89 -3.13
C ALA A 407 5.00 19.42 -3.06
N LEU A 408 3.82 19.90 -2.72
CA LEU A 408 3.57 21.35 -2.51
C LEU A 408 4.57 21.94 -1.51
N ILE A 409 4.69 21.33 -0.33
CA ILE A 409 5.59 21.84 0.72
C ILE A 409 7.06 21.76 0.27
N THR A 410 7.46 20.66 -0.36
CA THR A 410 8.81 20.48 -0.89
C THR A 410 9.15 21.59 -1.90
N GLU A 411 8.26 21.85 -2.85
CA GLU A 411 8.47 22.87 -3.88
C GLU A 411 8.44 24.30 -3.30
N VAL A 412 7.64 24.53 -2.25
CA VAL A 412 7.63 25.82 -1.53
C VAL A 412 8.94 26.02 -0.77
N ILE A 413 9.46 25.00 -0.10
CA ILE A 413 10.77 25.05 0.58
C ILE A 413 11.89 25.38 -0.42
N ASP A 414 11.84 24.80 -1.62
CA ASP A 414 12.80 25.04 -2.69
C ASP A 414 12.50 26.33 -3.49
N ARG A 415 11.54 27.15 -3.04
CA ARG A 415 11.09 28.40 -3.70
C ARG A 415 10.65 28.20 -5.15
N SER A 416 10.27 27.00 -5.53
CA SER A 416 9.76 26.64 -6.85
C SER A 416 8.25 26.87 -6.95
N PHE A 417 7.80 28.11 -6.70
CA PHE A 417 6.38 28.45 -6.54
C PHE A 417 5.51 28.10 -7.76
N GLY A 418 6.07 28.12 -8.99
CA GLY A 418 5.35 27.68 -10.18
C GLY A 418 5.02 26.19 -10.16
N ARG A 419 5.98 25.34 -9.76
CA ARG A 419 5.77 23.89 -9.62
C ARG A 419 4.85 23.58 -8.44
N ALA A 420 4.99 24.31 -7.33
CA ALA A 420 4.09 24.20 -6.19
C ALA A 420 2.62 24.53 -6.57
N ALA A 421 2.40 25.58 -7.35
CA ALA A 421 1.07 25.93 -7.89
C ALA A 421 0.52 24.83 -8.81
N CYS A 422 1.34 24.18 -9.64
CA CYS A 422 0.91 23.05 -10.46
C CYS A 422 0.39 21.90 -9.61
N TRP A 423 0.99 21.58 -8.47
CA TRP A 423 0.48 20.57 -7.55
C TRP A 423 -0.89 20.93 -6.97
N CYS A 424 -1.13 22.19 -6.65
CA CYS A 424 -2.44 22.68 -6.24
C CYS A 424 -3.48 22.54 -7.37
N LEU A 425 -3.12 22.85 -8.63
CA LEU A 425 -4.00 22.67 -9.78
C LEU A 425 -4.35 21.19 -10.02
N ILE A 426 -3.38 20.30 -9.85
CA ILE A 426 -3.61 18.84 -9.91
C ILE A 426 -4.59 18.42 -8.81
N ALA A 427 -4.42 18.92 -7.59
CA ALA A 427 -5.34 18.64 -6.48
C ALA A 427 -6.76 19.19 -6.75
N ALA A 428 -6.87 20.37 -7.34
CA ALA A 428 -8.16 20.95 -7.74
C ALA A 428 -8.87 20.07 -8.77
N ALA A 429 -8.16 19.67 -9.83
CA ALA A 429 -8.70 18.80 -10.87
C ALA A 429 -9.15 17.44 -10.31
N PHE A 430 -8.36 16.85 -9.42
CA PHE A 430 -8.69 15.55 -8.82
C PHE A 430 -9.82 15.65 -7.79
N SER A 431 -9.94 16.77 -7.06
CA SER A 431 -11.11 17.03 -6.22
C SER A 431 -12.38 17.20 -7.04
N TRP A 432 -12.28 17.86 -8.19
CA TRP A 432 -13.39 18.01 -9.12
C TRP A 432 -13.85 16.69 -9.72
N LEU A 433 -12.91 15.80 -10.04
CA LEU A 433 -13.19 14.46 -10.56
C LEU A 433 -13.58 13.45 -9.48
N GLY A 434 -13.50 13.80 -8.19
CA GLY A 434 -13.78 12.89 -7.08
C GLY A 434 -12.69 11.84 -6.83
N LEU A 435 -11.48 12.03 -7.36
CA LEU A 435 -10.31 11.22 -7.05
C LEU A 435 -9.64 11.64 -5.73
N LEU A 436 -9.96 12.86 -5.27
CA LEU A 436 -9.53 13.44 -4.01
C LEU A 436 -10.74 13.94 -3.24
N HIS A 437 -10.71 13.79 -1.91
CA HIS A 437 -11.76 14.25 -0.99
C HIS A 437 -13.14 13.61 -1.19
N SER A 438 -13.26 12.58 -2.04
CA SER A 438 -14.52 11.90 -2.35
C SER A 438 -14.34 10.38 -2.35
N ALA A 439 -15.38 9.67 -1.92
CA ALA A 439 -15.43 8.21 -2.01
C ALA A 439 -15.89 7.73 -3.40
N VAL A 440 -16.43 8.62 -4.24
CA VAL A 440 -17.02 8.27 -5.53
C VAL A 440 -16.40 9.10 -6.65
N PHE A 441 -15.99 8.45 -7.71
CA PHE A 441 -15.56 9.09 -8.95
C PHE A 441 -16.76 9.70 -9.67
N ARG A 442 -16.80 11.03 -9.74
CA ARG A 442 -17.90 11.78 -10.37
C ARG A 442 -17.42 13.17 -10.77
N TRP A 443 -17.88 13.64 -11.92
CA TRP A 443 -17.69 15.02 -12.36
C TRP A 443 -18.37 16.01 -11.40
N GLY A 444 -17.66 17.06 -10.98
CA GLY A 444 -18.17 18.02 -10.01
C GLY A 444 -18.35 17.46 -8.60
N ALA A 445 -17.56 16.44 -8.21
CA ALA A 445 -17.74 15.72 -6.94
C ALA A 445 -17.57 16.61 -5.70
N LYS A 446 -16.51 17.44 -5.66
CA LYS A 446 -16.14 18.26 -4.48
C LYS A 446 -15.73 19.68 -4.90
N PRO A 447 -16.69 20.52 -5.35
CA PRO A 447 -16.40 21.85 -5.89
C PRO A 447 -15.75 22.79 -4.87
N MET A 448 -16.14 22.73 -3.58
CA MET A 448 -15.53 23.57 -2.53
C MET A 448 -14.04 23.23 -2.31
N TYR A 449 -13.68 21.94 -2.30
CA TYR A 449 -12.27 21.53 -2.19
C TYR A 449 -11.50 21.95 -3.44
N ALA A 450 -12.08 21.76 -4.64
CA ALA A 450 -11.46 22.21 -5.87
C ALA A 450 -11.23 23.74 -5.87
N GLY A 451 -12.22 24.52 -5.42
CA GLY A 451 -12.07 25.97 -5.26
C GLY A 451 -10.99 26.36 -4.25
N GLY A 452 -10.92 25.67 -3.12
CA GLY A 452 -9.86 25.87 -2.12
C GLY A 452 -8.45 25.61 -2.69
N TRP A 453 -8.29 24.53 -3.47
CA TRP A 453 -7.02 24.24 -4.14
C TRP A 453 -6.67 25.23 -5.25
N LEU A 454 -7.67 25.77 -5.99
CA LEU A 454 -7.45 26.84 -6.97
C LEU A 454 -7.00 28.13 -6.29
N ALA A 455 -7.61 28.50 -5.17
CA ALA A 455 -7.20 29.65 -4.37
C ALA A 455 -5.76 29.46 -3.83
N ALA A 456 -5.44 28.27 -3.32
CA ALA A 456 -4.09 27.91 -2.88
C ALA A 456 -3.07 28.03 -4.04
N ALA A 457 -3.42 27.59 -5.25
CA ALA A 457 -2.57 27.74 -6.42
C ALA A 457 -2.27 29.22 -6.73
N ALA A 458 -3.28 30.09 -6.65
CA ALA A 458 -3.13 31.52 -6.88
C ALA A 458 -2.22 32.17 -5.81
N ILE A 459 -2.42 31.84 -4.53
CA ILE A 459 -1.61 32.35 -3.42
C ILE A 459 -0.15 31.91 -3.58
N VAL A 460 0.10 30.63 -3.79
CA VAL A 460 1.45 30.09 -3.96
C VAL A 460 2.15 30.68 -5.19
N TYR A 461 1.42 30.83 -6.28
CA TYR A 461 1.98 31.42 -7.49
C TYR A 461 2.32 32.90 -7.33
N SER A 462 1.51 33.66 -6.58
CA SER A 462 1.79 35.10 -6.29
C SER A 462 2.98 35.30 -5.37
N ALA A 463 3.32 34.32 -4.52
CA ALA A 463 4.47 34.39 -3.63
C ALA A 463 5.82 34.61 -4.37
N ARG A 464 5.90 34.29 -5.65
CA ARG A 464 7.07 34.55 -6.50
C ARG A 464 7.38 36.05 -6.65
N TRP A 465 6.33 36.89 -6.65
CA TRP A 465 6.52 38.37 -6.77
C TRP A 465 6.95 38.99 -5.46
N TRP A 466 6.45 38.52 -4.33
CA TRP A 466 6.83 38.99 -3.00
C TRP A 466 8.33 38.79 -2.72
N ASN A 467 8.94 37.72 -3.25
CA ASN A 467 10.37 37.48 -3.17
C ASN A 467 11.19 38.40 -4.07
N GLY A 468 10.69 38.80 -5.21
CA GLY A 468 11.38 39.72 -6.13
C GLY A 468 11.49 41.15 -5.59
N GLU A 469 10.45 41.64 -4.93
CA GLU A 469 10.44 42.97 -4.33
C GLU A 469 11.38 43.07 -3.11
N ASN A 470 11.43 42.05 -2.26
CA ASN A 470 12.34 42.03 -1.12
C ASN A 470 13.82 41.93 -1.54
N ALA A 471 14.13 41.23 -2.62
CA ALA A 471 15.49 41.20 -3.17
C ALA A 471 15.90 42.57 -3.79
N SER A 472 14.98 43.26 -4.42
CA SER A 472 15.23 44.61 -5.00
C SER A 472 15.34 45.70 -3.94
N THR A 473 14.63 45.59 -2.83
CA THR A 473 14.75 46.52 -1.68
C THR A 473 16.03 46.29 -0.89
N ALA A 474 16.44 45.04 -0.68
CA ALA A 474 17.71 44.71 -0.02
C ALA A 474 18.93 45.15 -0.85
N ALA A 475 18.85 45.04 -2.20
CA ALA A 475 19.91 45.54 -3.10
C ALA A 475 19.97 47.08 -3.26
N ARG A 476 18.90 47.79 -2.85
CA ARG A 476 18.89 49.26 -2.84
C ARG A 476 19.31 49.87 -1.49
N SER A 477 19.41 49.04 -0.44
CA SER A 477 19.80 49.42 0.91
C SER A 477 21.26 49.03 1.26
N SER A 478 21.95 48.33 0.37
CA SER A 478 23.38 48.03 0.39
C SER A 478 24.13 48.94 -0.59
#